data_db47d4512592249f840535ad0669ea8e
#
_entry.id   db47d4512592249f840535ad0669ea8e
#
_cell.length_a   1.000
_cell.length_b   1.000
_cell.length_c   1.000
_cell.angle_alpha   90.00
_cell.angle_beta   90.00
_cell.angle_gamma   90.00
#
_symmetry.space_group_name_H-M   'P 1'
#
loop_
_entity.id
_entity.type
_entity.pdbx_description
1 polymer ?
#
loop_
_entity_poly.entity_id
_entity_poly.type
_entity_poly.pdbx_seq_one_letter_code
_entity_poly.pdbx_strand_id
1 'polypeptide(L)'
;MRRTKVIATVGPASLSPQIIGALVDAGADVLRLNCSHVDTDGLRERIRSVRAVRPEVAILVDIQGPKLRYSGEPRVFQDGEVCTFTFAELGLPESRSSGDGGLQVGQRILLHDGRIETVIEQVAGIWPDGNVTVRVLHGGALQTNKGVNLPDTEVMGSVLSDKDRADLEVAKREHVEFVGVSFVQRPSDIEEVRSLLGPTCHVIAKIERPQALERIDEICRVSNGVMAARGDLGVELPFQVVPAAQHKIARTALRNGVISICATEMLESMTTSSRA
;
A
#
# COMPACT_ATOMS: atom_id res chain seq x y z
N MET A 1 -22.83 22.41 -5.10
CA MET A 1 -21.85 21.66 -4.28
C MET A 1 -21.27 20.55 -5.12
N ARG A 2 -19.94 20.42 -5.18
CA ARG A 2 -19.26 19.33 -5.92
C ARG A 2 -19.60 17.98 -5.29
N ARG A 3 -19.97 16.97 -6.10
CA ARG A 3 -20.34 15.63 -5.60
C ARG A 3 -19.11 14.78 -5.29
N THR A 4 -18.05 14.88 -6.10
CA THR A 4 -16.79 14.17 -5.89
C THR A 4 -15.91 14.95 -4.92
N LYS A 5 -15.49 14.30 -3.85
CA LYS A 5 -14.55 14.86 -2.86
C LYS A 5 -13.12 14.76 -3.35
N VAL A 6 -12.29 15.71 -2.95
CA VAL A 6 -10.87 15.77 -3.29
C VAL A 6 -10.04 15.47 -2.07
N ILE A 7 -9.16 14.47 -2.18
CA ILE A 7 -8.17 14.13 -1.18
C ILE A 7 -6.81 14.64 -1.68
N ALA A 8 -6.21 15.56 -0.96
CA ALA A 8 -4.88 16.11 -1.27
C ALA A 8 -3.83 15.49 -0.35
N THR A 9 -2.74 14.95 -0.93
CA THR A 9 -1.62 14.44 -0.13
C THR A 9 -0.71 15.58 0.30
N VAL A 10 -0.47 15.69 1.61
CA VAL A 10 0.49 16.64 2.20
C VAL A 10 1.85 15.95 2.27
N GLY A 11 2.78 16.43 1.48
CA GLY A 11 4.17 15.97 1.42
C GLY A 11 5.16 17.09 1.73
N PRO A 12 6.49 16.86 1.62
CA PRO A 12 7.51 17.84 1.96
C PRO A 12 7.31 19.21 1.31
N ALA A 13 6.85 19.25 0.06
CA ALA A 13 6.58 20.49 -0.67
C ALA A 13 5.31 21.23 -0.23
N SER A 14 4.43 20.62 0.58
CA SER A 14 3.12 21.16 0.95
C SER A 14 2.87 21.24 2.47
N LEU A 15 3.93 21.08 3.29
CA LEU A 15 3.84 21.09 4.75
C LEU A 15 3.73 22.51 5.36
N SER A 16 4.00 23.57 4.60
CA SER A 16 3.91 24.91 5.16
C SER A 16 2.45 25.29 5.47
N PRO A 17 2.18 26.05 6.55
CA PRO A 17 0.83 26.51 6.89
C PRO A 17 0.11 27.20 5.73
N GLN A 18 0.84 28.01 4.96
CA GLN A 18 0.31 28.73 3.80
C GLN A 18 -0.19 27.77 2.72
N ILE A 19 0.56 26.71 2.41
CA ILE A 19 0.17 25.75 1.39
C ILE A 19 -0.95 24.83 1.89
N ILE A 20 -0.93 24.39 3.14
CA ILE A 20 -2.04 23.67 3.78
C ILE A 20 -3.33 24.50 3.67
N GLY A 21 -3.29 25.77 4.03
CA GLY A 21 -4.43 26.68 3.88
C GLY A 21 -4.91 26.79 2.43
N ALA A 22 -3.98 27.00 1.49
CA ALA A 22 -4.29 27.14 0.07
C ALA A 22 -4.92 25.88 -0.53
N LEU A 23 -4.48 24.69 -0.12
CA LEU A 23 -5.08 23.42 -0.57
C LEU A 23 -6.55 23.31 -0.16
N VAL A 24 -6.87 23.64 1.09
CA VAL A 24 -8.25 23.62 1.59
C VAL A 24 -9.09 24.69 0.91
N ASP A 25 -8.58 25.91 0.77
CA ASP A 25 -9.26 27.03 0.09
C ASP A 25 -9.51 26.73 -1.39
N ALA A 26 -8.60 25.98 -2.04
CA ALA A 26 -8.79 25.48 -3.41
C ALA A 26 -9.81 24.33 -3.50
N GLY A 27 -10.27 23.81 -2.36
CA GLY A 27 -11.36 22.84 -2.26
C GLY A 27 -10.92 21.41 -1.98
N ALA A 28 -9.77 21.19 -1.35
CA ALA A 28 -9.47 19.88 -0.77
C ALA A 28 -10.44 19.62 0.40
N ASP A 29 -11.11 18.49 0.36
CA ASP A 29 -12.07 18.06 1.39
C ASP A 29 -11.38 17.23 2.48
N VAL A 30 -10.29 16.53 2.13
CA VAL A 30 -9.49 15.66 3.02
C VAL A 30 -8.01 15.89 2.76
N LEU A 31 -7.20 15.95 3.81
CA LEU A 31 -5.74 15.97 3.71
C LEU A 31 -5.17 14.60 4.08
N ARG A 32 -4.47 13.96 3.13
CA ARG A 32 -3.83 12.65 3.32
C ARG A 32 -2.40 12.83 3.82
N LEU A 33 -2.07 12.15 4.91
CA LEU A 33 -0.73 12.05 5.49
C LEU A 33 -0.19 10.63 5.26
N ASN A 34 0.82 10.51 4.40
CA ASN A 34 1.45 9.21 4.11
C ASN A 34 2.53 8.90 5.15
N CYS A 35 2.37 7.77 5.85
CA CYS A 35 3.28 7.31 6.90
C CYS A 35 4.56 6.63 6.38
N SER A 36 4.68 6.35 5.07
CA SER A 36 5.83 5.64 4.51
C SER A 36 7.16 6.40 4.62
N HIS A 37 7.11 7.72 4.81
CA HIS A 37 8.29 8.61 4.81
C HIS A 37 8.36 9.50 6.05
N VAL A 38 7.73 9.08 7.13
CA VAL A 38 7.70 9.82 8.40
C VAL A 38 7.68 8.82 9.55
N ASP A 39 8.37 9.16 10.64
CA ASP A 39 8.25 8.42 11.88
C ASP A 39 6.96 8.82 12.65
N THR A 40 6.69 8.12 13.73
CA THR A 40 5.46 8.31 14.50
C THR A 40 5.37 9.69 15.17
N ASP A 41 6.49 10.28 15.58
CA ASP A 41 6.50 11.62 16.15
C ASP A 41 6.26 12.67 15.07
N GLY A 42 6.91 12.55 13.93
CA GLY A 42 6.65 13.40 12.77
C GLY A 42 5.22 13.29 12.23
N LEU A 43 4.59 12.10 12.31
CA LEU A 43 3.16 11.97 11.99
C LEU A 43 2.32 12.84 12.93
N ARG A 44 2.58 12.77 14.23
CA ARG A 44 1.87 13.59 15.25
C ARG A 44 2.03 15.09 14.97
N GLU A 45 3.26 15.53 14.67
CA GLU A 45 3.54 16.92 14.34
C GLU A 45 2.77 17.38 13.08
N ARG A 46 2.71 16.55 12.04
CA ARG A 46 1.97 16.85 10.81
C ARG A 46 0.47 16.96 11.08
N ILE A 47 -0.12 16.06 11.85
CA ILE A 47 -1.54 16.14 12.23
C ILE A 47 -1.82 17.47 12.94
N ARG A 48 -1.00 17.83 13.95
CA ARG A 48 -1.15 19.07 14.70
C ARG A 48 -0.94 20.31 13.84
N SER A 49 -0.01 20.28 12.91
CA SER A 49 0.20 21.38 11.95
C SER A 49 -1.02 21.59 11.06
N VAL A 50 -1.65 20.52 10.56
CA VAL A 50 -2.90 20.61 9.80
C VAL A 50 -4.02 21.19 10.67
N ARG A 51 -4.22 20.66 11.88
CA ARG A 51 -5.26 21.12 12.81
C ARG A 51 -5.09 22.59 13.23
N ALA A 52 -3.86 23.06 13.39
CA ALA A 52 -3.58 24.46 13.71
C ALA A 52 -3.98 25.43 12.59
N VAL A 53 -3.97 24.99 11.34
CA VAL A 53 -4.30 25.84 10.16
C VAL A 53 -5.77 25.68 9.75
N ARG A 54 -6.28 24.45 9.77
CA ARG A 54 -7.65 24.08 9.35
C ARG A 54 -8.20 22.99 10.26
N PRO A 55 -8.71 23.34 11.44
CA PRO A 55 -9.19 22.37 12.42
C PRO A 55 -10.39 21.53 11.92
N GLU A 56 -11.14 22.06 10.96
CA GLU A 56 -12.34 21.42 10.39
C GLU A 56 -12.06 20.46 9.23
N VAL A 57 -10.84 20.47 8.63
CA VAL A 57 -10.54 19.60 7.50
C VAL A 57 -10.35 18.16 7.97
N ALA A 58 -10.93 17.22 7.25
CA ALA A 58 -10.74 15.81 7.56
C ALA A 58 -9.30 15.37 7.24
N ILE A 59 -8.75 14.49 8.07
CA ILE A 59 -7.42 13.90 7.91
C ILE A 59 -7.54 12.41 7.62
N LEU A 60 -6.83 11.96 6.59
CA LEU A 60 -6.63 10.54 6.27
C LEU A 60 -5.16 10.19 6.58
N VAL A 61 -4.94 9.41 7.62
CA VAL A 61 -3.63 8.80 7.91
C VAL A 61 -3.51 7.51 7.10
N ASP A 62 -2.53 7.44 6.22
CA ASP A 62 -2.30 6.29 5.33
C ASP A 62 -1.08 5.52 5.83
N ILE A 63 -1.33 4.40 6.54
CA ILE A 63 -0.28 3.57 7.16
C ILE A 63 0.48 2.78 6.11
N GLN A 64 1.77 2.51 6.41
CA GLN A 64 2.69 1.93 5.43
C GLN A 64 2.37 0.48 5.10
N GLY A 65 1.96 -0.31 6.10
CA GLY A 65 1.85 -1.76 5.99
C GLY A 65 3.21 -2.49 5.89
N PRO A 66 3.20 -3.81 5.78
CA PRO A 66 4.40 -4.64 5.81
C PRO A 66 5.09 -4.69 4.43
N LYS A 67 5.53 -3.55 3.89
CA LYS A 67 6.23 -3.50 2.60
C LYS A 67 7.58 -4.20 2.71
N LEU A 68 7.75 -5.25 1.91
CA LEU A 68 9.03 -5.96 1.79
C LEU A 68 10.02 -5.11 1.02
N ARG A 69 11.30 -5.18 1.43
CA ARG A 69 12.38 -4.44 0.78
C ARG A 69 13.61 -5.31 0.62
N TYR A 70 14.22 -5.22 -0.54
CA TYR A 70 15.50 -5.86 -0.81
C TYR A 70 16.60 -5.26 0.06
N SER A 71 17.30 -6.09 0.83
CA SER A 71 18.38 -5.67 1.73
C SER A 71 19.77 -6.10 1.27
N GLY A 72 19.88 -6.82 0.14
CA GLY A 72 21.15 -7.24 -0.43
C GLY A 72 21.90 -6.11 -1.15
N GLU A 73 23.10 -6.45 -1.64
CA GLU A 73 23.92 -5.53 -2.43
C GLU A 73 23.28 -5.21 -3.79
N PRO A 74 23.53 -4.01 -4.35
CA PRO A 74 23.07 -3.67 -5.69
C PRO A 74 23.54 -4.68 -6.74
N ARG A 75 22.61 -5.12 -7.61
CA ARG A 75 22.88 -6.11 -8.67
C ARG A 75 22.20 -5.70 -9.97
N VAL A 76 22.74 -6.19 -11.10
CA VAL A 76 22.13 -6.05 -12.42
C VAL A 76 21.81 -7.45 -12.92
N PHE A 77 20.57 -7.68 -13.32
CA PHE A 77 20.08 -8.97 -13.79
C PHE A 77 19.82 -8.93 -15.30
N GLN A 78 20.10 -10.05 -15.97
CA GLN A 78 19.81 -10.26 -17.39
C GLN A 78 18.58 -11.16 -17.54
N ASP A 79 17.83 -11.00 -18.63
CA ASP A 79 16.74 -11.89 -18.98
C ASP A 79 17.25 -13.33 -19.14
N GLY A 80 16.54 -14.30 -18.54
CA GLY A 80 16.89 -15.71 -18.52
C GLY A 80 17.95 -16.12 -17.47
N GLU A 81 18.55 -15.17 -16.76
CA GLU A 81 19.49 -15.44 -15.67
C GLU A 81 18.82 -16.23 -14.55
N VAL A 82 19.55 -17.21 -13.98
CA VAL A 82 19.13 -17.92 -12.78
C VAL A 82 19.98 -17.46 -11.62
N CYS A 83 19.34 -17.00 -10.55
CA CYS A 83 20.01 -16.50 -9.37
C CYS A 83 19.29 -16.92 -8.08
N THR A 84 20.00 -16.82 -6.97
CA THR A 84 19.49 -17.20 -5.66
C THR A 84 19.50 -15.98 -4.73
N PHE A 85 18.42 -15.81 -3.98
CA PHE A 85 18.26 -14.84 -2.90
C PHE A 85 18.06 -15.59 -1.59
N THR A 86 18.63 -15.07 -0.51
CA THR A 86 18.22 -15.49 0.83
C THR A 86 16.88 -14.86 1.21
N PHE A 87 16.15 -15.49 2.13
CA PHE A 87 14.89 -14.90 2.63
C PHE A 87 15.13 -13.54 3.29
N ALA A 88 16.28 -13.38 3.96
CA ALA A 88 16.70 -12.12 4.56
C ALA A 88 16.91 -11.02 3.52
N GLU A 89 17.58 -11.30 2.39
CA GLU A 89 17.77 -10.32 1.30
C GLU A 89 16.45 -9.82 0.72
N LEU A 90 15.44 -10.68 0.65
CA LEU A 90 14.10 -10.32 0.18
C LEU A 90 13.23 -9.67 1.28
N GLY A 91 13.74 -9.53 2.51
CA GLY A 91 12.99 -8.99 3.64
C GLY A 91 11.80 -9.84 4.04
N LEU A 92 11.84 -11.16 3.79
CA LEU A 92 10.76 -12.07 4.12
C LEU A 92 10.71 -12.32 5.63
N PRO A 93 9.56 -12.14 6.29
CA PRO A 93 9.38 -12.56 7.68
C PRO A 93 9.17 -14.08 7.79
N GLU A 94 9.33 -14.61 9.00
CA GLU A 94 9.14 -16.04 9.30
C GLU A 94 7.82 -16.60 8.77
N SER A 95 6.74 -15.85 8.93
CA SER A 95 5.39 -16.22 8.49
C SER A 95 5.22 -16.39 6.98
N ARG A 96 6.21 -16.04 6.16
CA ARG A 96 6.15 -16.12 4.68
C ARG A 96 7.10 -17.12 4.07
N SER A 97 7.99 -17.68 4.87
CA SER A 97 9.09 -18.50 4.39
C SER A 97 8.89 -20.00 4.56
N SER A 98 7.86 -20.43 5.32
CA SER A 98 7.62 -21.85 5.58
C SER A 98 6.14 -22.18 5.83
N GLY A 99 5.72 -23.38 5.44
CA GLY A 99 4.38 -23.92 5.66
C GLY A 99 3.38 -23.67 4.53
N ASP A 100 2.12 -24.05 4.75
CA ASP A 100 1.00 -23.79 3.84
C ASP A 100 0.77 -22.27 3.74
N GLY A 101 1.13 -21.68 2.60
CA GLY A 101 1.08 -20.24 2.36
C GLY A 101 2.44 -19.57 2.14
N GLY A 102 3.55 -20.31 2.25
CA GLY A 102 4.90 -19.85 1.88
C GLY A 102 5.12 -19.75 0.37
N LEU A 103 6.34 -19.34 0.00
CA LEU A 103 6.76 -19.29 -1.42
C LEU A 103 6.68 -20.66 -2.07
N GLN A 104 6.17 -20.72 -3.30
CA GLN A 104 6.04 -21.96 -4.08
C GLN A 104 6.69 -21.81 -5.45
N VAL A 105 7.18 -22.93 -6.01
CA VAL A 105 7.69 -22.99 -7.38
C VAL A 105 6.60 -22.53 -8.36
N GLY A 106 7.00 -21.74 -9.33
CA GLY A 106 6.11 -21.14 -10.34
C GLY A 106 5.49 -19.80 -9.95
N GLN A 107 5.56 -19.39 -8.70
CA GLN A 107 5.11 -18.05 -8.26
C GLN A 107 6.14 -16.98 -8.66
N ARG A 108 5.66 -15.74 -8.80
CA ARG A 108 6.50 -14.59 -9.16
C ARG A 108 7.03 -13.88 -7.93
N ILE A 109 8.24 -13.39 -8.05
CA ILE A 109 8.81 -12.36 -7.20
C ILE A 109 9.09 -11.15 -8.08
N LEU A 110 8.48 -10.01 -7.74
CA LEU A 110 8.70 -8.76 -8.44
C LEU A 110 9.64 -7.89 -7.59
N LEU A 111 10.70 -7.39 -8.21
CA LEU A 111 11.71 -6.56 -7.56
C LEU A 111 11.68 -5.15 -8.14
N HIS A 112 12.15 -4.16 -7.36
CA HIS A 112 12.17 -2.76 -7.75
C HIS A 112 10.79 -2.25 -8.21
N ASP A 113 9.76 -2.54 -7.39
CA ASP A 113 8.38 -2.15 -7.68
C ASP A 113 7.91 -2.62 -9.07
N GLY A 114 8.18 -3.90 -9.40
CA GLY A 114 7.74 -4.58 -10.62
C GLY A 114 8.59 -4.34 -11.87
N ARG A 115 9.69 -3.59 -11.78
CA ARG A 115 10.61 -3.37 -12.91
C ARG A 115 11.44 -4.59 -13.29
N ILE A 116 11.67 -5.48 -12.33
CA ILE A 116 12.34 -6.75 -12.51
C ILE A 116 11.33 -7.83 -12.16
N GLU A 117 11.08 -8.73 -13.10
CA GLU A 117 10.16 -9.84 -12.91
C GLU A 117 10.93 -11.16 -12.87
N THR A 118 10.63 -11.99 -11.88
CA THR A 118 11.24 -13.30 -11.72
C THR A 118 10.18 -14.35 -11.43
N VAL A 119 10.51 -15.61 -11.73
CA VAL A 119 9.69 -16.78 -11.37
C VAL A 119 10.51 -17.74 -10.51
N ILE A 120 9.90 -18.26 -9.46
CA ILE A 120 10.53 -19.19 -8.52
C ILE A 120 10.73 -20.56 -9.19
N GLU A 121 11.97 -21.05 -9.20
CA GLU A 121 12.33 -22.41 -9.66
C GLU A 121 12.55 -23.37 -8.50
N GLN A 122 13.04 -22.87 -7.36
CA GLN A 122 13.28 -23.69 -6.17
C GLN A 122 13.15 -22.86 -4.91
N VAL A 123 12.61 -23.48 -3.87
CA VAL A 123 12.62 -22.96 -2.50
C VAL A 123 13.33 -23.97 -1.63
N ALA A 124 14.31 -23.56 -0.84
CA ALA A 124 15.11 -24.42 0.01
C ALA A 124 15.31 -23.83 1.41
N GLY A 125 15.33 -24.72 2.41
CA GLY A 125 15.50 -24.32 3.79
C GLY A 125 14.25 -23.73 4.42
N ILE A 126 14.42 -23.25 5.65
CA ILE A 126 13.43 -22.58 6.47
C ILE A 126 13.99 -21.24 6.94
N TRP A 127 13.10 -20.32 7.32
CA TRP A 127 13.51 -19.04 7.89
C TRP A 127 14.35 -19.24 9.19
N PRO A 128 15.42 -18.45 9.44
CA PRO A 128 15.91 -17.34 8.62
C PRO A 128 16.85 -17.73 7.47
N ASP A 129 17.41 -18.95 7.51
CA ASP A 129 18.54 -19.39 6.65
C ASP A 129 18.10 -19.96 5.29
N GLY A 130 16.80 -19.88 5.00
CA GLY A 130 16.26 -20.33 3.73
C GLY A 130 16.61 -19.42 2.56
N ASN A 131 16.48 -20.00 1.36
CA ASN A 131 16.73 -19.30 0.11
C ASN A 131 15.72 -19.68 -0.98
N VAL A 132 15.64 -18.83 -1.99
CA VAL A 132 14.84 -19.02 -3.18
C VAL A 132 15.70 -18.84 -4.43
N THR A 133 15.66 -19.82 -5.32
CA THR A 133 16.26 -19.73 -6.65
C THR A 133 15.17 -19.31 -7.63
N VAL A 134 15.46 -18.28 -8.41
CA VAL A 134 14.54 -17.71 -9.38
C VAL A 134 15.17 -17.63 -10.77
N ARG A 135 14.33 -17.70 -11.80
CA ARG A 135 14.67 -17.29 -13.16
C ARG A 135 14.16 -15.89 -13.40
N VAL A 136 15.03 -15.03 -13.92
CA VAL A 136 14.69 -13.67 -14.33
C VAL A 136 13.94 -13.71 -15.65
N LEU A 137 12.71 -13.16 -15.67
CA LEU A 137 11.90 -13.01 -16.88
C LEU A 137 12.17 -11.67 -17.54
N HIS A 138 12.24 -10.60 -16.74
CA HIS A 138 12.63 -9.26 -17.16
C HIS A 138 13.69 -8.73 -16.20
N GLY A 139 14.87 -8.50 -16.73
CA GLY A 139 16.04 -8.04 -15.98
C GLY A 139 16.06 -6.53 -15.74
N GLY A 140 17.11 -6.09 -15.05
CA GLY A 140 17.30 -4.68 -14.75
C GLY A 140 18.23 -4.45 -13.55
N ALA A 141 18.45 -3.18 -13.21
CA ALA A 141 19.25 -2.80 -12.05
C ALA A 141 18.42 -2.78 -10.77
N LEU A 142 18.81 -3.59 -9.79
CA LEU A 142 18.23 -3.64 -8.44
C LEU A 142 19.17 -2.92 -7.47
N GLN A 143 18.63 -1.96 -6.76
CA GLN A 143 19.32 -1.24 -5.68
C GLN A 143 18.81 -1.71 -4.33
N THR A 144 19.61 -1.57 -3.29
CA THR A 144 19.21 -1.78 -1.91
C THR A 144 17.99 -0.92 -1.54
N ASN A 145 17.14 -1.39 -0.66
CA ASN A 145 15.87 -0.77 -0.21
C ASN A 145 14.76 -0.66 -1.27
N LYS A 146 14.91 -1.29 -2.44
CA LYS A 146 13.82 -1.36 -3.42
C LYS A 146 12.73 -2.35 -3.00
N GLY A 147 11.49 -2.04 -3.43
CA GLY A 147 10.32 -2.87 -3.11
C GLY A 147 10.46 -4.31 -3.64
N VAL A 148 9.99 -5.26 -2.83
CA VAL A 148 9.79 -6.66 -3.18
C VAL A 148 8.30 -6.97 -3.09
N ASN A 149 7.73 -7.50 -4.16
CA ASN A 149 6.31 -7.84 -4.22
C ASN A 149 6.14 -9.34 -4.53
N LEU A 150 5.14 -9.93 -3.91
CA LEU A 150 4.80 -11.36 -4.03
C LEU A 150 3.34 -11.48 -4.48
N PRO A 151 3.02 -11.21 -5.75
CA PRO A 151 1.63 -11.11 -6.21
C PRO A 151 0.84 -12.41 -6.06
N ASP A 152 1.51 -13.54 -6.21
CA ASP A 152 0.89 -14.87 -6.22
C ASP A 152 0.90 -15.54 -4.84
N THR A 153 1.53 -14.92 -3.83
CA THR A 153 1.66 -15.48 -2.47
C THR A 153 0.72 -14.77 -1.50
N GLU A 154 -0.17 -15.49 -0.86
CA GLU A 154 -0.96 -14.94 0.24
C GLU A 154 -0.08 -14.72 1.47
N VAL A 155 -0.15 -13.52 2.03
CA VAL A 155 0.64 -13.17 3.21
C VAL A 155 -0.07 -13.63 4.46
N MET A 156 0.56 -14.52 5.21
CA MET A 156 0.07 -14.93 6.53
C MET A 156 0.49 -13.93 7.60
N GLY A 157 -0.29 -13.85 8.68
CA GLY A 157 -0.02 -12.93 9.80
C GLY A 157 -0.73 -11.58 9.70
N SER A 158 -0.35 -10.65 10.56
CA SER A 158 -0.90 -9.30 10.61
C SER A 158 -0.41 -8.44 9.44
N VAL A 159 -1.29 -7.59 8.90
CA VAL A 159 -0.91 -6.54 7.94
C VAL A 159 -0.27 -5.33 8.62
N LEU A 160 -0.14 -5.34 9.94
CA LEU A 160 0.41 -4.23 10.71
C LEU A 160 1.83 -4.54 11.17
N SER A 161 2.76 -3.66 10.84
CA SER A 161 4.07 -3.59 11.49
C SER A 161 3.97 -2.93 12.87
N ASP A 162 5.03 -3.00 13.67
CA ASP A 162 5.11 -2.29 14.96
C ASP A 162 4.96 -0.78 14.77
N LYS A 163 5.54 -0.24 13.69
CA LYS A 163 5.39 1.17 13.32
C LYS A 163 3.92 1.50 13.01
N ASP A 164 3.22 0.66 12.24
CA ASP A 164 1.82 0.90 11.93
C ASP A 164 0.96 0.91 13.19
N ARG A 165 1.24 0.03 14.15
CA ARG A 165 0.55 0.02 15.46
C ARG A 165 0.77 1.31 16.24
N ALA A 166 2.01 1.84 16.25
CA ALA A 166 2.33 3.11 16.86
C ALA A 166 1.65 4.30 16.15
N ASP A 167 1.62 4.28 14.82
CA ASP A 167 0.95 5.30 14.01
C ASP A 167 -0.58 5.29 14.22
N LEU A 168 -1.19 4.09 14.36
CA LEU A 168 -2.62 3.95 14.69
C LEU A 168 -2.95 4.52 16.08
N GLU A 169 -2.07 4.33 17.06
CA GLU A 169 -2.26 4.92 18.38
C GLU A 169 -2.19 6.46 18.34
N VAL A 170 -1.29 7.03 17.52
CA VAL A 170 -1.27 8.48 17.27
C VAL A 170 -2.55 8.92 16.56
N ALA A 171 -2.96 8.25 15.50
CA ALA A 171 -4.19 8.56 14.77
C ALA A 171 -5.41 8.60 15.70
N LYS A 172 -5.51 7.61 16.59
CA LYS A 172 -6.57 7.52 17.60
C LYS A 172 -6.55 8.68 18.60
N ARG A 173 -5.37 8.99 19.16
CA ARG A 173 -5.21 10.08 20.16
C ARG A 173 -5.45 11.45 19.58
N GLU A 174 -5.06 11.68 18.34
CA GLU A 174 -5.24 12.96 17.64
C GLU A 174 -6.61 13.03 16.92
N HIS A 175 -7.49 12.04 17.12
CA HIS A 175 -8.86 11.99 16.61
C HIS A 175 -8.98 12.23 15.11
N VAL A 176 -8.18 11.53 14.30
CA VAL A 176 -8.28 11.62 12.84
C VAL A 176 -9.55 10.93 12.34
N GLU A 177 -10.10 11.42 11.23
CA GLU A 177 -11.37 10.92 10.68
C GLU A 177 -11.19 9.61 9.94
N PHE A 178 -10.05 9.43 9.25
CA PHE A 178 -9.82 8.29 8.38
C PHE A 178 -8.45 7.68 8.59
N VAL A 179 -8.39 6.34 8.50
CA VAL A 179 -7.14 5.58 8.39
C VAL A 179 -7.20 4.70 7.14
N GLY A 180 -6.21 4.83 6.27
CA GLY A 180 -6.00 3.95 5.11
C GLY A 180 -5.08 2.80 5.49
N VAL A 181 -5.51 1.56 5.23
CA VAL A 181 -4.78 0.34 5.55
C VAL A 181 -4.17 -0.24 4.27
N SER A 182 -2.84 -0.28 4.20
CA SER A 182 -2.10 -0.80 3.05
C SER A 182 -2.04 -2.34 3.05
N PHE A 183 -1.91 -2.91 1.87
CA PHE A 183 -1.72 -4.35 1.63
C PHE A 183 -2.80 -5.27 2.21
N VAL A 184 -4.02 -4.78 2.35
CA VAL A 184 -5.18 -5.59 2.75
C VAL A 184 -5.36 -6.78 1.81
N GLN A 185 -5.67 -7.97 2.36
CA GLN A 185 -5.94 -9.19 1.59
C GLN A 185 -7.27 -9.83 1.96
N ARG A 186 -7.74 -9.61 3.19
CA ARG A 186 -8.92 -10.29 3.77
C ARG A 186 -9.65 -9.41 4.78
N PRO A 187 -10.91 -9.73 5.11
CA PRO A 187 -11.70 -8.97 6.07
C PRO A 187 -11.04 -8.83 7.45
N SER A 188 -10.39 -9.89 7.95
CA SER A 188 -9.73 -9.89 9.25
C SER A 188 -8.64 -8.81 9.40
N ASP A 189 -8.02 -8.39 8.30
CA ASP A 189 -7.02 -7.32 8.31
C ASP A 189 -7.65 -5.98 8.72
N ILE A 190 -8.87 -5.73 8.26
CA ILE A 190 -9.64 -4.53 8.63
C ILE A 190 -10.19 -4.65 10.04
N GLU A 191 -10.67 -5.83 10.42
CA GLU A 191 -11.20 -6.09 11.77
C GLU A 191 -10.12 -5.87 12.84
N GLU A 192 -8.87 -6.29 12.56
CA GLU A 192 -7.72 -6.04 13.43
C GLU A 192 -7.52 -4.53 13.64
N VAL A 193 -7.47 -3.73 12.57
CA VAL A 193 -7.30 -2.28 12.65
C VAL A 193 -8.46 -1.61 13.40
N ARG A 194 -9.70 -2.02 13.11
CA ARG A 194 -10.88 -1.49 13.80
C ARG A 194 -10.85 -1.75 15.29
N SER A 195 -10.37 -2.92 15.72
CA SER A 195 -10.24 -3.25 17.14
C SER A 195 -9.29 -2.31 17.89
N LEU A 196 -8.25 -1.82 17.21
CA LEU A 196 -7.27 -0.87 17.77
C LEU A 196 -7.80 0.57 17.79
N LEU A 197 -8.45 1.01 16.71
CA LEU A 197 -8.92 2.39 16.57
C LEU A 197 -10.21 2.67 17.34
N GLY A 198 -11.09 1.68 17.46
CA GLY A 198 -12.44 1.87 18.00
C GLY A 198 -13.41 2.47 16.96
N PRO A 199 -14.63 2.89 17.38
CA PRO A 199 -15.72 3.23 16.48
C PRO A 199 -15.66 4.64 15.87
N THR A 200 -14.81 5.51 16.37
CA THR A 200 -14.79 6.93 15.99
C THR A 200 -13.97 7.24 14.74
N CYS A 201 -13.09 6.32 14.34
CA CYS A 201 -12.25 6.46 13.15
C CYS A 201 -12.75 5.57 12.02
N HIS A 202 -12.87 6.10 10.82
CA HIS A 202 -13.28 5.36 9.64
C HIS A 202 -12.09 4.66 9.01
N VAL A 203 -12.22 3.36 8.75
CA VAL A 203 -11.17 2.52 8.15
C VAL A 203 -11.42 2.35 6.65
N ILE A 204 -10.42 2.73 5.86
CA ILE A 204 -10.39 2.61 4.40
C ILE A 204 -9.44 1.49 4.01
N ALA A 205 -9.95 0.43 3.40
CA ALA A 205 -9.14 -0.66 2.88
C ALA A 205 -8.49 -0.25 1.55
N LYS A 206 -7.16 -0.28 1.47
CA LYS A 206 -6.44 -0.05 0.21
C LYS A 206 -6.35 -1.36 -0.56
N ILE A 207 -6.94 -1.36 -1.75
CA ILE A 207 -6.95 -2.52 -2.64
C ILE A 207 -5.74 -2.41 -3.56
N GLU A 208 -4.70 -3.12 -3.17
CA GLU A 208 -3.37 -3.10 -3.78
C GLU A 208 -2.94 -4.48 -4.28
N ARG A 209 -3.68 -5.53 -3.89
CA ARG A 209 -3.31 -6.91 -4.12
C ARG A 209 -4.40 -7.70 -4.84
N PRO A 210 -4.03 -8.72 -5.66
CA PRO A 210 -5.00 -9.61 -6.31
C PRO A 210 -5.98 -10.25 -5.32
N GLN A 211 -5.48 -10.72 -4.17
CA GLN A 211 -6.28 -11.38 -3.12
C GLN A 211 -7.37 -10.46 -2.56
N ALA A 212 -7.07 -9.16 -2.37
CA ALA A 212 -8.05 -8.18 -1.95
C ALA A 212 -9.12 -7.95 -3.03
N LEU A 213 -8.73 -7.95 -4.31
CA LEU A 213 -9.65 -7.78 -5.43
C LEU A 213 -10.60 -8.98 -5.58
N GLU A 214 -10.15 -10.18 -5.24
CA GLU A 214 -11.00 -11.37 -5.22
C GLU A 214 -12.03 -11.30 -4.09
N ARG A 215 -11.62 -10.86 -2.90
CA ARG A 215 -12.45 -10.75 -1.68
C ARG A 215 -13.07 -9.38 -1.47
N ILE A 216 -13.13 -8.54 -2.51
CA ILE A 216 -13.52 -7.13 -2.41
C ILE A 216 -14.91 -6.93 -1.77
N ASP A 217 -15.86 -7.80 -2.01
CA ASP A 217 -17.21 -7.71 -1.45
C ASP A 217 -17.21 -7.95 0.07
N GLU A 218 -16.44 -8.93 0.53
CA GLU A 218 -16.26 -9.24 1.96
C GLU A 218 -15.53 -8.09 2.69
N ILE A 219 -14.46 -7.56 2.07
CA ILE A 219 -13.70 -6.42 2.61
C ILE A 219 -14.59 -5.18 2.72
N CYS A 220 -15.43 -4.90 1.72
CA CYS A 220 -16.36 -3.78 1.76
C CYS A 220 -17.31 -3.86 2.98
N ARG A 221 -17.80 -5.05 3.32
CA ARG A 221 -18.75 -5.22 4.45
C ARG A 221 -18.16 -4.87 5.81
N VAL A 222 -16.85 -4.99 5.98
CA VAL A 222 -16.15 -4.69 7.25
C VAL A 222 -15.43 -3.35 7.25
N SER A 223 -15.40 -2.64 6.11
CA SER A 223 -14.73 -1.36 5.92
C SER A 223 -15.72 -0.20 5.91
N ASN A 224 -15.27 1.02 6.19
CA ASN A 224 -16.03 2.24 5.94
C ASN A 224 -15.85 2.74 4.50
N GLY A 225 -14.82 2.28 3.83
CA GLY A 225 -14.54 2.57 2.43
C GLY A 225 -13.41 1.72 1.88
N VAL A 226 -13.26 1.79 0.57
CA VAL A 226 -12.16 1.13 -0.16
C VAL A 226 -11.46 2.11 -1.08
N MET A 227 -10.17 1.91 -1.27
CA MET A 227 -9.34 2.74 -2.15
C MET A 227 -8.71 1.88 -3.24
N ALA A 228 -8.98 2.19 -4.49
CA ALA A 228 -8.22 1.66 -5.62
C ALA A 228 -6.87 2.40 -5.68
N ALA A 229 -5.84 1.80 -5.08
CA ALA A 229 -4.46 2.33 -5.07
C ALA A 229 -3.74 1.86 -6.34
N ARG A 230 -3.95 2.58 -7.45
CA ARG A 230 -3.59 2.12 -8.81
C ARG A 230 -2.11 1.90 -9.01
N GLY A 231 -1.25 2.68 -8.36
CA GLY A 231 0.20 2.49 -8.42
C GLY A 231 0.62 1.11 -7.94
N ASP A 232 0.32 0.78 -6.68
CA ASP A 232 0.68 -0.53 -6.10
C ASP A 232 -0.10 -1.68 -6.75
N LEU A 233 -1.37 -1.47 -7.10
CA LEU A 233 -2.18 -2.46 -7.80
C LEU A 233 -1.62 -2.77 -9.21
N GLY A 234 -1.05 -1.76 -9.90
CA GLY A 234 -0.42 -1.92 -11.21
C GLY A 234 0.96 -2.59 -11.15
N VAL A 235 1.57 -2.68 -9.96
CA VAL A 235 2.76 -3.51 -9.74
C VAL A 235 2.37 -4.98 -9.62
N GLU A 236 1.30 -5.27 -8.91
CA GLU A 236 0.87 -6.64 -8.58
C GLU A 236 0.03 -7.30 -9.70
N LEU A 237 -0.69 -6.49 -10.49
CA LEU A 237 -1.50 -6.96 -11.62
C LEU A 237 -0.91 -6.55 -12.96
N PRO A 238 -1.18 -7.30 -14.05
CA PRO A 238 -0.90 -6.82 -15.39
C PRO A 238 -1.55 -5.44 -15.63
N PHE A 239 -0.77 -4.48 -16.14
CA PHE A 239 -1.19 -3.08 -16.25
C PHE A 239 -2.53 -2.89 -16.97
N GLN A 240 -2.78 -3.68 -18.03
CA GLN A 240 -4.03 -3.65 -18.79
C GLN A 240 -5.26 -4.06 -17.98
N VAL A 241 -5.10 -4.74 -16.85
CA VAL A 241 -6.19 -5.18 -15.98
C VAL A 241 -6.61 -4.10 -14.98
N VAL A 242 -5.73 -3.15 -14.67
CA VAL A 242 -5.95 -2.11 -13.65
C VAL A 242 -7.23 -1.29 -13.88
N PRO A 243 -7.59 -0.85 -15.09
CA PRO A 243 -8.83 -0.11 -15.30
C PRO A 243 -10.08 -0.94 -14.97
N ALA A 244 -10.10 -2.22 -15.35
CA ALA A 244 -11.20 -3.13 -15.03
C ALA A 244 -11.29 -3.41 -13.52
N ALA A 245 -10.14 -3.58 -12.85
CA ALA A 245 -10.06 -3.74 -11.41
C ALA A 245 -10.60 -2.50 -10.67
N GLN A 246 -10.17 -1.29 -11.06
CA GLN A 246 -10.70 -0.04 -10.52
C GLN A 246 -12.23 0.04 -10.65
N HIS A 247 -12.75 -0.31 -11.81
CA HIS A 247 -14.20 -0.31 -12.04
C HIS A 247 -14.94 -1.32 -11.15
N LYS A 248 -14.39 -2.53 -11.01
CA LYS A 248 -14.91 -3.55 -10.08
C LYS A 248 -14.94 -3.03 -8.64
N ILE A 249 -13.84 -2.41 -8.16
CA ILE A 249 -13.74 -1.84 -6.82
C ILE A 249 -14.82 -0.78 -6.60
N ALA A 250 -14.92 0.21 -7.50
CA ALA A 250 -15.91 1.29 -7.39
C ALA A 250 -17.34 0.79 -7.39
N ARG A 251 -17.68 -0.15 -8.28
CA ARG A 251 -19.04 -0.74 -8.35
C ARG A 251 -19.36 -1.56 -7.10
N THR A 252 -18.39 -2.29 -6.55
CA THR A 252 -18.63 -3.09 -5.35
C THR A 252 -18.79 -2.18 -4.13
N ALA A 253 -17.99 -1.12 -4.00
CA ALA A 253 -18.17 -0.11 -2.96
C ALA A 253 -19.57 0.52 -3.01
N LEU A 254 -20.02 0.91 -4.20
CA LEU A 254 -21.36 1.48 -4.39
C LEU A 254 -22.48 0.51 -3.97
N ARG A 255 -22.37 -0.77 -4.34
CA ARG A 255 -23.36 -1.81 -3.94
C ARG A 255 -23.42 -2.02 -2.44
N ASN A 256 -22.28 -1.91 -1.75
CA ASN A 256 -22.19 -2.06 -0.30
C ASN A 256 -22.45 -0.75 0.46
N GLY A 257 -22.68 0.38 -0.22
CA GLY A 257 -22.93 1.67 0.42
C GLY A 257 -21.72 2.25 1.15
N VAL A 258 -20.49 1.88 0.76
CA VAL A 258 -19.25 2.35 1.38
C VAL A 258 -18.51 3.36 0.49
N ILE A 259 -17.62 4.16 1.09
CA ILE A 259 -16.82 5.16 0.38
C ILE A 259 -15.94 4.47 -0.68
N SER A 260 -15.89 5.06 -1.88
CA SER A 260 -14.97 4.64 -2.95
C SER A 260 -13.97 5.75 -3.23
N ILE A 261 -12.68 5.43 -3.12
CA ILE A 261 -11.57 6.35 -3.40
C ILE A 261 -10.79 5.82 -4.60
N CYS A 262 -10.48 6.68 -5.55
CA CYS A 262 -9.54 6.40 -6.63
C CYS A 262 -8.27 7.20 -6.35
N ALA A 263 -7.12 6.54 -6.27
CA ALA A 263 -5.86 7.13 -5.85
C ALA A 263 -4.75 6.93 -6.87
N THR A 264 -3.81 7.88 -6.85
CA THR A 264 -2.56 7.93 -7.61
C THR A 264 -2.72 8.02 -9.13
N GLU A 265 -1.67 8.43 -9.83
CA GLU A 265 -1.55 8.46 -11.30
C GLU A 265 -2.72 9.16 -12.02
N MET A 266 -3.29 10.20 -11.37
CA MET A 266 -4.33 11.03 -12.00
C MET A 266 -3.71 11.92 -13.07
N LEU A 267 -4.00 11.59 -14.34
CA LEU A 267 -3.53 12.35 -15.50
C LEU A 267 -2.00 12.48 -15.54
N GLU A 268 -1.27 11.46 -15.04
CA GLU A 268 0.19 11.45 -14.91
C GLU A 268 0.87 11.73 -16.26
N SER A 269 0.39 11.11 -17.35
CA SER A 269 0.89 11.36 -18.69
C SER A 269 0.80 12.83 -19.10
N MET A 270 -0.16 13.59 -18.57
CA MET A 270 -0.35 15.02 -18.88
C MET A 270 0.65 15.94 -18.16
N THR A 271 1.46 15.42 -17.26
CA THR A 271 2.58 16.19 -16.67
C THR A 271 3.70 16.44 -17.70
N THR A 272 3.82 15.56 -18.68
CA THR A 272 4.86 15.61 -19.73
C THR A 272 4.28 15.67 -21.15
N SER A 273 3.00 15.35 -21.34
CA SER A 273 2.30 15.31 -22.62
C SER A 273 1.02 16.16 -22.58
N SER A 274 0.65 16.74 -23.72
CA SER A 274 -0.63 17.48 -23.86
C SER A 274 -1.86 16.58 -23.96
N ARG A 275 -1.68 15.27 -23.98
CA ARG A 275 -2.76 14.26 -24.03
C ARG A 275 -2.60 13.24 -22.92
N ALA A 276 -3.76 12.82 -22.35
CA ALA A 276 -3.82 11.74 -21.36
C ALA A 276 -3.52 10.38 -21.99
#